data_e8ceea3e83176087f69d16004fe0a69a
#
_entry.id   e8ceea3e83176087f69d16004fe0a69a
#
_cell.length_a   1.000
_cell.length_b   1.000
_cell.length_c   1.000
_cell.angle_alpha   90.00
_cell.angle_beta   90.00
_cell.angle_gamma   90.00
#
_symmetry.space_group_name_H-M   'P 1'
#
loop_
_entity.id
_entity.type
_entity.pdbx_description
1 polymer ?
#
loop_
_entity_poly.entity_id
_entity_poly.type
_entity_poly.pdbx_seq_one_letter_code
_entity_poly.pdbx_strand_id
1 'polypeptide(L)'
;METIIEVKNLVKNYGDKQILKNISFSINKGEIISIIGESGAGKSTLMRCLNGLEGVNAGNIKFYDIDITKLKEKEKNSIKKQMAYVFQDLNIIDSMYVIENVLIPFLNRKNFIQVLFNQFSKQEYERALYCLEKVGISKLAYTKAKYLSGGEKQRVAIARSLAPNVELILADEPISSLDEKNSTQIMEIFKRINIKKNKTIILNLHNVEIAKKFSDKILALKNGEIFFYKKSTEVNEDDIRKVYQTS
;
A
#
# COMPACT_ATOMS: atom_id res chain seq x y z
N MET A 1 5.36 -22.03 1.41
CA MET A 1 4.80 -20.73 1.84
C MET A 1 3.58 -20.44 0.97
N GLU A 2 2.54 -19.85 1.53
CA GLU A 2 1.30 -19.53 0.81
C GLU A 2 1.51 -18.28 -0.06
N THR A 3 1.20 -18.36 -1.36
CA THR A 3 1.28 -17.21 -2.27
C THR A 3 0.05 -16.33 -2.11
N ILE A 4 0.22 -15.04 -1.83
CA ILE A 4 -0.88 -14.08 -1.69
C ILE A 4 -1.11 -13.28 -2.99
N ILE A 5 -0.06 -12.96 -3.73
CA ILE A 5 -0.12 -12.29 -5.03
C ILE A 5 0.65 -13.11 -6.06
N GLU A 6 0.02 -13.43 -7.18
CA GLU A 6 0.66 -13.97 -8.39
C GLU A 6 0.32 -13.05 -9.58
N VAL A 7 1.34 -12.59 -10.27
CA VAL A 7 1.23 -11.76 -11.48
C VAL A 7 1.86 -12.51 -12.63
N LYS A 8 1.14 -12.64 -13.75
CA LYS A 8 1.65 -13.32 -14.97
C LYS A 8 1.42 -12.46 -16.20
N ASN A 9 2.50 -12.18 -16.92
CA ASN A 9 2.55 -11.51 -18.23
C ASN A 9 1.72 -10.21 -18.26
N LEU A 10 1.76 -9.44 -17.14
CA LEU A 10 0.95 -8.25 -16.97
C LEU A 10 1.39 -7.16 -17.95
N VAL A 11 0.44 -6.61 -18.70
CA VAL A 11 0.62 -5.46 -19.59
C VAL A 11 -0.37 -4.38 -19.23
N LYS A 12 0.12 -3.12 -19.15
CA LYS A 12 -0.71 -1.94 -18.95
C LYS A 12 -0.32 -0.82 -19.90
N ASN A 13 -1.31 -0.29 -20.60
CA ASN A 13 -1.16 0.84 -21.52
C ASN A 13 -2.03 2.02 -21.07
N TYR A 14 -1.59 3.25 -21.35
CA TYR A 14 -2.39 4.46 -21.35
C TYR A 14 -2.35 5.05 -22.76
N GLY A 15 -3.45 4.94 -23.51
CA GLY A 15 -3.45 5.20 -24.94
C GLY A 15 -2.43 4.29 -25.63
N ASP A 16 -1.58 4.88 -26.46
CA ASP A 16 -0.53 4.16 -27.18
C ASP A 16 0.74 3.88 -26.35
N LYS A 17 0.85 4.49 -25.16
CA LYS A 17 2.03 4.34 -24.31
C LYS A 17 1.92 3.11 -23.43
N GLN A 18 2.81 2.15 -23.63
CA GLN A 18 2.95 0.96 -22.77
C GLN A 18 3.74 1.31 -21.51
N ILE A 19 3.08 1.20 -20.35
CA ILE A 19 3.65 1.54 -19.04
C ILE A 19 4.23 0.31 -18.35
N LEU A 20 3.50 -0.83 -18.40
CA LEU A 20 3.98 -2.10 -17.86
C LEU A 20 4.08 -3.11 -19.00
N LYS A 21 5.23 -3.79 -19.08
CA LYS A 21 5.60 -4.65 -20.19
C LYS A 21 5.91 -6.05 -19.65
N ASN A 22 4.99 -6.98 -19.82
CA ASN A 22 5.19 -8.40 -19.50
C ASN A 22 5.69 -8.67 -18.06
N ILE A 23 5.08 -8.03 -17.07
CA ILE A 23 5.46 -8.15 -15.66
C ILE A 23 5.00 -9.50 -15.12
N SER A 24 5.92 -10.29 -14.52
CA SER A 24 5.62 -11.58 -13.89
C SER A 24 6.40 -11.75 -12.59
N PHE A 25 5.71 -11.98 -11.46
CA PHE A 25 6.32 -12.25 -10.15
C PHE A 25 5.29 -12.84 -9.18
N SER A 26 5.76 -13.30 -8.03
CA SER A 26 4.89 -13.77 -6.95
C SER A 26 5.36 -13.28 -5.58
N ILE A 27 4.41 -13.06 -4.67
CA ILE A 27 4.64 -12.61 -3.30
C ILE A 27 3.99 -13.62 -2.35
N ASN A 28 4.73 -14.04 -1.32
CA ASN A 28 4.22 -14.91 -0.29
C ASN A 28 3.57 -14.10 0.84
N LYS A 29 2.61 -14.72 1.51
CA LYS A 29 1.96 -14.15 2.69
C LYS A 29 2.98 -13.83 3.78
N GLY A 30 2.84 -12.66 4.38
CA GLY A 30 3.71 -12.19 5.45
C GLY A 30 5.03 -11.58 4.98
N GLU A 31 5.30 -11.48 3.67
CA GLU A 31 6.50 -10.78 3.15
C GLU A 31 6.29 -9.26 3.11
N ILE A 32 7.37 -8.51 3.33
CA ILE A 32 7.47 -7.08 3.00
C ILE A 32 8.26 -6.96 1.70
N ILE A 33 7.64 -6.40 0.67
CA ILE A 33 8.26 -6.20 -0.63
C ILE A 33 8.39 -4.70 -0.90
N SER A 34 9.58 -4.23 -1.27
CA SER A 34 9.75 -2.89 -1.81
C SER A 34 9.85 -2.91 -3.33
N ILE A 35 9.11 -2.02 -3.98
CA ILE A 35 9.22 -1.73 -5.41
C ILE A 35 10.08 -0.47 -5.53
N ILE A 36 11.18 -0.56 -6.29
CA ILE A 36 12.10 0.55 -6.54
C ILE A 36 12.24 0.80 -8.05
N GLY A 37 12.81 1.93 -8.42
CA GLY A 37 13.08 2.32 -9.82
C GLY A 37 12.92 3.82 -10.03
N GLU A 38 13.31 4.31 -11.19
CA GLU A 38 13.21 5.72 -11.56
C GLU A 38 11.77 6.25 -11.55
N SER A 39 11.62 7.57 -11.52
CA SER A 39 10.33 8.21 -11.75
C SER A 39 9.82 7.82 -13.15
N GLY A 40 8.53 7.47 -13.25
CA GLY A 40 7.95 7.01 -14.51
C GLY A 40 8.21 5.54 -14.88
N ALA A 41 8.95 4.75 -14.09
CA ALA A 41 9.21 3.33 -14.36
C ALA A 41 7.94 2.42 -14.27
N GLY A 42 6.79 2.96 -13.82
CA GLY A 42 5.53 2.23 -13.73
C GLY A 42 5.16 1.72 -12.34
N LYS A 43 5.90 2.11 -11.28
CA LYS A 43 5.72 1.62 -9.90
C LYS A 43 4.29 1.86 -9.36
N SER A 44 3.81 3.10 -9.36
CA SER A 44 2.44 3.43 -8.88
C SER A 44 1.37 2.79 -9.75
N THR A 45 1.61 2.67 -11.07
CA THR A 45 0.70 1.95 -11.99
C THR A 45 0.61 0.46 -11.61
N LEU A 46 1.75 -0.19 -11.34
CA LEU A 46 1.76 -1.57 -10.86
C LEU A 46 0.98 -1.72 -9.55
N MET A 47 1.22 -0.84 -8.58
CA MET A 47 0.52 -0.82 -7.29
C MET A 47 -1.01 -0.70 -7.47
N ARG A 48 -1.47 0.19 -8.35
CA ARG A 48 -2.89 0.38 -8.65
C ARG A 48 -3.51 -0.83 -9.36
N CYS A 49 -2.78 -1.48 -10.27
CA CYS A 49 -3.20 -2.72 -10.89
C CYS A 49 -3.32 -3.85 -9.86
N LEU A 50 -2.36 -4.01 -8.94
CA LEU A 50 -2.39 -5.02 -7.87
C LEU A 50 -3.60 -4.86 -6.94
N ASN A 51 -4.02 -3.62 -6.67
CA ASN A 51 -5.21 -3.33 -5.85
C ASN A 51 -6.52 -3.43 -6.66
N GLY A 52 -6.45 -3.61 -7.96
CA GLY A 52 -7.62 -3.56 -8.86
C GLY A 52 -8.26 -2.18 -8.96
N LEU A 53 -7.54 -1.10 -8.62
CA LEU A 53 -7.95 0.29 -8.88
C LEU A 53 -7.87 0.60 -10.38
N GLU A 54 -6.95 -0.06 -11.08
CA GLU A 54 -6.81 0.03 -12.53
C GLU A 54 -6.92 -1.33 -13.19
N GLY A 55 -7.60 -1.37 -14.33
CA GLY A 55 -7.67 -2.55 -15.18
C GLY A 55 -6.36 -2.76 -15.95
N VAL A 56 -6.12 -3.99 -16.40
CA VAL A 56 -4.95 -4.40 -17.18
C VAL A 56 -5.33 -4.63 -18.65
N ASN A 57 -4.36 -4.50 -19.57
CA ASN A 57 -4.58 -4.74 -21.00
C ASN A 57 -4.35 -6.21 -21.39
N ALA A 58 -3.40 -6.88 -20.72
CA ALA A 58 -3.14 -8.31 -20.88
C ALA A 58 -2.52 -8.90 -19.62
N GLY A 59 -2.45 -10.22 -19.55
CA GLY A 59 -1.97 -10.95 -18.38
C GLY A 59 -3.03 -11.07 -17.29
N ASN A 60 -2.63 -11.55 -16.13
CA ASN A 60 -3.52 -11.73 -15.00
C ASN A 60 -2.84 -11.42 -13.65
N ILE A 61 -3.68 -11.08 -12.68
CA ILE A 61 -3.29 -10.88 -11.28
C ILE A 61 -4.20 -11.78 -10.44
N LYS A 62 -3.59 -12.66 -9.65
CA LYS A 62 -4.31 -13.42 -8.65
C LYS A 62 -4.04 -12.88 -7.25
N PHE A 63 -5.09 -12.76 -6.47
CA PHE A 63 -5.05 -12.59 -5.03
C PHE A 63 -5.45 -13.93 -4.40
N TYR A 64 -4.51 -14.59 -3.76
CA TYR A 64 -4.56 -16.03 -3.51
C TYR A 64 -4.83 -16.78 -4.84
N ASP A 65 -5.84 -17.62 -4.90
CA ASP A 65 -6.20 -18.36 -6.13
C ASP A 65 -7.22 -17.63 -7.02
N ILE A 66 -7.67 -16.43 -6.64
CA ILE A 66 -8.73 -15.68 -7.32
C ILE A 66 -8.11 -14.71 -8.32
N ASP A 67 -8.38 -14.91 -9.61
CA ASP A 67 -7.97 -13.98 -10.68
C ASP A 67 -8.83 -12.70 -10.64
N ILE A 68 -8.27 -11.63 -10.08
CA ILE A 68 -8.98 -10.35 -9.91
C ILE A 68 -9.19 -9.59 -11.22
N THR A 69 -8.47 -9.94 -12.29
CA THR A 69 -8.61 -9.28 -13.59
C THR A 69 -9.89 -9.68 -14.31
N LYS A 70 -10.44 -10.86 -14.00
CA LYS A 70 -11.65 -11.42 -14.61
C LYS A 70 -12.93 -11.14 -13.84
N LEU A 71 -12.82 -10.61 -12.62
CA LEU A 71 -13.97 -10.37 -11.75
C LEU A 71 -14.81 -9.19 -12.23
N LYS A 72 -16.14 -9.27 -12.02
CA LYS A 72 -17.04 -8.12 -12.12
C LYS A 72 -16.81 -7.16 -10.95
N GLU A 73 -17.20 -5.89 -11.10
CA GLU A 73 -16.95 -4.85 -10.07
C GLU A 73 -17.49 -5.23 -8.67
N LYS A 74 -18.64 -5.89 -8.58
CA LYS A 74 -19.20 -6.34 -7.30
C LYS A 74 -18.32 -7.36 -6.60
N GLU A 75 -17.73 -8.29 -7.34
CA GLU A 75 -16.82 -9.32 -6.83
C GLU A 75 -15.46 -8.72 -6.47
N LYS A 76 -14.94 -7.81 -7.31
CA LYS A 76 -13.72 -7.04 -7.02
C LYS A 76 -13.83 -6.29 -5.69
N ASN A 77 -14.98 -5.69 -5.41
CA ASN A 77 -15.22 -4.98 -4.15
C ASN A 77 -15.10 -5.91 -2.92
N SER A 78 -15.45 -7.17 -3.03
CA SER A 78 -15.24 -8.16 -1.97
C SER A 78 -13.76 -8.42 -1.70
N ILE A 79 -12.96 -8.54 -2.76
CA ILE A 79 -11.50 -8.74 -2.66
C ILE A 79 -10.82 -7.46 -2.16
N LYS A 80 -11.21 -6.29 -2.67
CA LYS A 80 -10.68 -4.98 -2.22
C LYS A 80 -10.84 -4.76 -0.71
N LYS A 81 -11.87 -5.34 -0.08
CA LYS A 81 -12.04 -5.28 1.38
C LYS A 81 -10.95 -6.02 2.17
N GLN A 82 -10.17 -6.90 1.51
CA GLN A 82 -9.04 -7.61 2.08
C GLN A 82 -7.70 -6.92 1.81
N MET A 83 -7.72 -5.82 1.06
CA MET A 83 -6.55 -5.01 0.71
C MET A 83 -6.75 -3.58 1.19
N ALA A 84 -5.68 -2.93 1.64
CA ALA A 84 -5.66 -1.51 1.91
C ALA A 84 -4.67 -0.81 0.99
N TYR A 85 -4.99 0.41 0.59
CA TYR A 85 -4.11 1.26 -0.19
C TYR A 85 -3.84 2.57 0.57
N VAL A 86 -2.58 2.85 0.82
CA VAL A 86 -2.10 4.14 1.34
C VAL A 86 -1.61 4.95 0.14
N PHE A 87 -2.36 5.99 -0.20
CA PHE A 87 -2.05 6.87 -1.33
C PHE A 87 -0.94 7.85 -0.99
N GLN A 88 -0.17 8.26 -1.99
CA GLN A 88 0.86 9.30 -1.88
C GLN A 88 0.31 10.61 -1.30
N ASP A 89 -0.85 11.07 -1.79
CA ASP A 89 -1.53 12.28 -1.32
C ASP A 89 -2.29 12.09 0.00
N LEU A 90 -2.15 10.94 0.66
CA LEU A 90 -2.77 10.53 1.93
C LEU A 90 -4.31 10.56 1.94
N ASN A 91 -4.97 11.37 1.14
CA ASN A 91 -6.43 11.55 1.07
C ASN A 91 -7.07 11.76 2.47
N ILE A 92 -6.43 12.57 3.30
CA ILE A 92 -6.95 12.94 4.62
C ILE A 92 -7.98 14.06 4.45
N ILE A 93 -9.12 13.92 5.12
CA ILE A 93 -10.16 14.95 5.12
C ILE A 93 -9.84 15.91 6.26
N ASP A 94 -9.29 17.07 5.92
CA ASP A 94 -8.76 18.07 6.86
C ASP A 94 -9.82 18.64 7.82
N SER A 95 -11.07 18.73 7.40
CA SER A 95 -12.19 19.23 8.22
C SER A 95 -12.67 18.23 9.28
N MET A 96 -12.36 16.94 9.12
CA MET A 96 -12.77 15.86 10.03
C MET A 96 -11.77 15.69 11.19
N TYR A 97 -12.24 15.10 12.29
CA TYR A 97 -11.37 14.64 13.36
C TYR A 97 -10.52 13.45 12.89
N VAL A 98 -9.36 13.26 13.55
CA VAL A 98 -8.43 12.16 13.25
C VAL A 98 -9.14 10.80 13.31
N ILE A 99 -9.93 10.56 14.36
CA ILE A 99 -10.66 9.30 14.52
C ILE A 99 -11.68 9.08 13.40
N GLU A 100 -12.35 10.13 12.94
CA GLU A 100 -13.33 10.06 11.85
C GLU A 100 -12.66 9.66 10.54
N ASN A 101 -11.46 10.18 10.25
CA ASN A 101 -10.68 9.75 9.10
C ASN A 101 -10.36 8.25 9.15
N VAL A 102 -10.09 7.69 10.34
CA VAL A 102 -9.82 6.26 10.51
C VAL A 102 -11.09 5.41 10.41
N LEU A 103 -12.26 5.99 10.69
CA LEU A 103 -13.55 5.33 10.59
C LEU A 103 -14.10 5.23 9.15
N ILE A 104 -13.60 6.05 8.20
CA ILE A 104 -14.07 6.07 6.79
C ILE A 104 -14.20 4.66 6.15
N PRO A 105 -13.24 3.72 6.29
CA PRO A 105 -13.37 2.39 5.67
C PRO A 105 -14.59 1.59 6.12
N PHE A 106 -15.13 1.86 7.29
CA PHE A 106 -16.33 1.18 7.79
C PHE A 106 -17.60 1.64 7.10
N LEU A 107 -17.61 2.82 6.44
CA LEU A 107 -18.76 3.32 5.68
C LEU A 107 -19.16 2.37 4.55
N ASN A 108 -18.21 1.64 3.97
CA ASN A 108 -18.48 0.64 2.91
C ASN A 108 -19.35 -0.56 3.37
N ARG A 109 -19.63 -0.67 4.67
CA ARG A 109 -20.44 -1.74 5.26
C ARG A 109 -21.81 -1.22 5.74
N LYS A 110 -22.07 0.09 5.59
CA LYS A 110 -23.26 0.77 6.13
C LYS A 110 -24.29 1.05 5.04
N ASN A 111 -25.55 1.07 5.45
CA ASN A 111 -26.62 1.54 4.59
C ASN A 111 -26.65 3.09 4.57
N PHE A 112 -27.41 3.65 3.63
CA PHE A 112 -27.49 5.10 3.42
C PHE A 112 -27.86 5.89 4.69
N ILE A 113 -28.81 5.37 5.48
CA ILE A 113 -29.29 6.01 6.72
C ILE A 113 -28.16 6.04 7.77
N GLN A 114 -27.46 4.94 7.97
CA GLN A 114 -26.32 4.87 8.92
C GLN A 114 -25.18 5.80 8.53
N VAL A 115 -24.94 5.96 7.22
CA VAL A 115 -23.93 6.91 6.70
C VAL A 115 -24.38 8.35 6.97
N LEU A 116 -25.66 8.68 6.69
CA LEU A 116 -26.20 10.02 6.85
C LEU A 116 -26.14 10.51 8.31
N PHE A 117 -26.36 9.61 9.27
CA PHE A 117 -26.34 9.94 10.71
C PHE A 117 -24.98 9.64 11.37
N ASN A 118 -23.89 9.37 10.60
CA ASN A 118 -22.56 9.05 11.13
C ASN A 118 -22.58 7.97 12.24
N GLN A 119 -23.47 6.98 12.10
CA GLN A 119 -23.64 5.94 13.09
C GLN A 119 -22.54 4.90 13.01
N PHE A 120 -21.52 5.05 13.84
CA PHE A 120 -20.51 4.02 14.05
C PHE A 120 -20.79 3.25 15.34
N SER A 121 -20.58 1.94 15.32
CA SER A 121 -20.72 1.10 16.51
C SER A 121 -19.58 1.37 17.51
N LYS A 122 -19.82 1.03 18.77
CA LYS A 122 -18.78 1.09 19.81
C LYS A 122 -17.53 0.29 19.40
N GLN A 123 -17.72 -0.87 18.79
CA GLN A 123 -16.62 -1.72 18.30
C GLN A 123 -15.80 -1.05 17.19
N GLU A 124 -16.43 -0.30 16.27
CA GLU A 124 -15.73 0.44 15.22
C GLU A 124 -14.90 1.58 15.81
N TYR A 125 -15.43 2.31 16.80
CA TYR A 125 -14.68 3.33 17.53
C TYR A 125 -13.49 2.75 18.29
N GLU A 126 -13.68 1.68 19.04
CA GLU A 126 -12.62 0.98 19.76
C GLU A 126 -11.54 0.48 18.78
N ARG A 127 -11.94 -0.04 17.63
CA ARG A 127 -11.03 -0.48 16.57
C ARG A 127 -10.24 0.70 15.99
N ALA A 128 -10.88 1.84 15.74
CA ALA A 128 -10.19 3.04 15.25
C ALA A 128 -9.18 3.57 16.27
N LEU A 129 -9.55 3.67 17.55
CA LEU A 129 -8.63 4.05 18.63
C LEU A 129 -7.45 3.10 18.74
N TYR A 130 -7.69 1.80 18.68
CA TYR A 130 -6.63 0.78 18.65
C TYR A 130 -5.66 0.99 17.48
N CYS A 131 -6.18 1.31 16.28
CA CYS A 131 -5.32 1.59 15.13
C CYS A 131 -4.48 2.85 15.34
N LEU A 132 -5.05 3.92 15.90
CA LEU A 132 -4.34 5.16 16.24
C LEU A 132 -3.26 4.92 17.31
N GLU A 133 -3.52 4.04 18.28
CA GLU A 133 -2.52 3.62 19.27
C GLU A 133 -1.33 2.89 18.61
N LYS A 134 -1.60 1.98 17.65
CA LYS A 134 -0.54 1.24 16.94
C LYS A 134 0.42 2.15 16.16
N VAL A 135 -0.08 3.29 15.69
CA VAL A 135 0.73 4.30 15.00
C VAL A 135 1.23 5.42 15.93
N GLY A 136 0.89 5.37 17.22
CA GLY A 136 1.42 6.27 18.27
C GLY A 136 0.80 7.67 18.30
N ILE A 137 -0.44 7.85 17.80
CA ILE A 137 -1.15 9.15 17.78
C ILE A 137 -2.55 9.12 18.40
N SER A 138 -2.82 8.17 19.28
CA SER A 138 -4.14 8.05 19.94
C SER A 138 -4.57 9.31 20.70
N LYS A 139 -3.61 10.05 21.25
CA LYS A 139 -3.87 11.33 21.95
C LYS A 139 -4.47 12.41 21.04
N LEU A 140 -4.27 12.29 19.73
CA LEU A 140 -4.77 13.23 18.71
C LEU A 140 -6.12 12.80 18.13
N ALA A 141 -6.75 11.74 18.63
CA ALA A 141 -7.97 11.16 18.06
C ALA A 141 -9.09 12.19 17.82
N TYR A 142 -9.24 13.14 18.73
CA TYR A 142 -10.27 14.19 18.67
C TYR A 142 -9.74 15.57 18.24
N THR A 143 -8.55 15.59 17.62
CA THR A 143 -7.99 16.79 16.98
C THR A 143 -8.45 16.82 15.51
N LYS A 144 -8.77 18.00 14.95
CA LYS A 144 -9.06 18.14 13.52
C LYS A 144 -7.80 17.89 12.70
N ALA A 145 -7.92 17.12 11.62
CA ALA A 145 -6.78 16.68 10.82
C ALA A 145 -6.00 17.85 10.16
N LYS A 146 -6.64 19.01 9.94
CA LYS A 146 -5.96 20.21 9.43
C LYS A 146 -4.84 20.74 10.33
N TYR A 147 -4.84 20.41 11.61
CA TYR A 147 -3.83 20.87 12.57
C TYR A 147 -2.65 19.90 12.71
N LEU A 148 -2.66 18.79 12.01
CA LEU A 148 -1.62 17.78 12.05
C LEU A 148 -0.42 18.15 11.17
N SER A 149 0.78 17.81 11.63
CA SER A 149 1.98 17.75 10.81
C SER A 149 1.87 16.70 9.70
N GLY A 150 2.74 16.78 8.68
CA GLY A 150 2.80 15.80 7.59
C GLY A 150 3.00 14.37 8.09
N GLY A 151 3.92 14.17 9.06
CA GLY A 151 4.16 12.86 9.66
C GLY A 151 2.97 12.31 10.46
N GLU A 152 2.22 13.18 11.15
CA GLU A 152 0.99 12.77 11.86
C GLU A 152 -0.13 12.42 10.86
N LYS A 153 -0.30 13.18 9.78
CA LYS A 153 -1.24 12.85 8.69
C LYS A 153 -0.88 11.48 8.06
N GLN A 154 0.41 11.21 7.86
CA GLN A 154 0.87 9.89 7.39
C GLN A 154 0.45 8.77 8.35
N ARG A 155 0.64 8.96 9.66
CA ARG A 155 0.21 7.99 10.67
C ARG A 155 -1.30 7.78 10.65
N VAL A 156 -2.11 8.83 10.44
CA VAL A 156 -3.57 8.70 10.26
C VAL A 156 -3.90 7.85 9.03
N ALA A 157 -3.24 8.08 7.89
CA ALA A 157 -3.45 7.29 6.67
C ALA A 157 -3.12 5.80 6.89
N ILE A 158 -2.04 5.50 7.60
CA ILE A 158 -1.69 4.12 7.99
C ILE A 158 -2.73 3.54 8.95
N ALA A 159 -3.13 4.28 10.00
CA ALA A 159 -4.17 3.81 10.94
C ALA A 159 -5.48 3.49 10.21
N ARG A 160 -5.88 4.34 9.26
CA ARG A 160 -7.05 4.12 8.39
C ARG A 160 -6.91 2.83 7.57
N SER A 161 -5.73 2.55 7.04
CA SER A 161 -5.47 1.32 6.28
C SER A 161 -5.56 0.04 7.13
N LEU A 162 -5.29 0.15 8.43
CA LEU A 162 -5.34 -0.95 9.39
C LEU A 162 -6.76 -1.22 9.93
N ALA A 163 -7.65 -0.23 9.87
CA ALA A 163 -8.98 -0.33 10.47
C ALA A 163 -9.79 -1.53 9.94
N PRO A 164 -9.84 -1.84 8.62
CA PRO A 164 -10.64 -2.94 8.08
C PRO A 164 -10.05 -4.34 8.28
N ASN A 165 -8.92 -4.50 8.97
CA ASN A 165 -8.25 -5.79 9.20
C ASN A 165 -7.93 -6.56 7.90
N VAL A 166 -7.19 -5.93 7.01
CA VAL A 166 -6.81 -6.46 5.69
C VAL A 166 -5.70 -7.51 5.76
N GLU A 167 -5.53 -8.29 4.68
CA GLU A 167 -4.43 -9.25 4.51
C GLU A 167 -3.22 -8.61 3.81
N LEU A 168 -3.47 -7.65 2.91
CA LEU A 168 -2.48 -6.97 2.10
C LEU A 168 -2.55 -5.45 2.28
N ILE A 169 -1.41 -4.81 2.51
CA ILE A 169 -1.26 -3.35 2.55
C ILE A 169 -0.35 -2.95 1.40
N LEU A 170 -0.86 -2.06 0.53
CA LEU A 170 -0.08 -1.40 -0.50
C LEU A 170 0.13 0.06 -0.09
N ALA A 171 1.37 0.52 -0.03
CA ALA A 171 1.67 1.91 0.33
C ALA A 171 2.53 2.56 -0.75
N ASP A 172 1.94 3.53 -1.43
CA ASP A 172 2.55 4.26 -2.54
C ASP A 172 3.27 5.49 -1.99
N GLU A 173 4.60 5.46 -2.01
CA GLU A 173 5.50 6.51 -1.50
C GLU A 173 5.21 6.96 -0.04
N PRO A 174 5.06 6.04 0.91
CA PRO A 174 4.58 6.37 2.26
C PRO A 174 5.53 7.25 3.10
N ILE A 175 6.71 7.57 2.61
CA ILE A 175 7.75 8.35 3.31
C ILE A 175 8.36 9.47 2.48
N SER A 176 7.84 9.74 1.26
CA SER A 176 8.49 10.66 0.29
C SER A 176 8.59 12.11 0.77
N SER A 177 7.66 12.56 1.62
CA SER A 177 7.61 13.93 2.15
C SER A 177 8.13 14.07 3.59
N LEU A 178 8.76 13.03 4.13
CA LEU A 178 9.20 12.98 5.52
C LEU A 178 10.73 13.05 5.64
N ASP A 179 11.20 13.66 6.73
CA ASP A 179 12.61 13.58 7.11
C ASP A 179 13.02 12.15 7.50
N GLU A 180 14.30 11.89 7.61
CA GLU A 180 14.87 10.56 7.87
C GLU A 180 14.35 9.92 9.16
N LYS A 181 14.21 10.71 10.23
CA LYS A 181 13.71 10.22 11.53
C LYS A 181 12.26 9.77 11.45
N ASN A 182 11.39 10.59 10.85
CA ASN A 182 9.99 10.26 10.66
C ASN A 182 9.83 9.10 9.67
N SER A 183 10.60 9.07 8.58
CA SER A 183 10.63 7.95 7.63
C SER A 183 10.95 6.64 8.31
N THR A 184 12.01 6.59 9.14
CA THR A 184 12.37 5.40 9.92
C THR A 184 11.25 4.98 10.85
N GLN A 185 10.61 5.91 11.56
CA GLN A 185 9.49 5.58 12.45
C GLN A 185 8.28 5.00 11.71
N ILE A 186 7.96 5.50 10.53
CA ILE A 186 6.90 4.94 9.68
C ILE A 186 7.24 3.52 9.23
N MET A 187 8.47 3.28 8.81
CA MET A 187 8.92 1.94 8.40
C MET A 187 8.89 0.95 9.57
N GLU A 188 9.26 1.37 10.78
CA GLU A 188 9.13 0.57 12.00
C GLU A 188 7.67 0.23 12.33
N ILE A 189 6.72 1.11 12.02
CA ILE A 189 5.29 0.82 12.15
C ILE A 189 4.90 -0.31 11.20
N PHE A 190 5.27 -0.23 9.90
CA PHE A 190 5.01 -1.30 8.93
C PHE A 190 5.65 -2.63 9.35
N LYS A 191 6.92 -2.62 9.80
CA LYS A 191 7.59 -3.84 10.26
C LYS A 191 6.89 -4.47 11.47
N ARG A 192 6.45 -3.66 12.44
CA ARG A 192 5.67 -4.16 13.59
C ARG A 192 4.32 -4.75 13.20
N ILE A 193 3.63 -4.14 12.21
CA ILE A 193 2.36 -4.65 11.67
C ILE A 193 2.58 -6.00 11.00
N ASN A 194 3.60 -6.10 10.15
CA ASN A 194 3.97 -7.34 9.47
C ASN A 194 4.23 -8.46 10.47
N ILE A 195 5.17 -8.28 11.43
CA ILE A 195 5.57 -9.30 12.41
C ILE A 195 4.39 -9.72 13.31
N LYS A 196 3.66 -8.73 13.89
CA LYS A 196 2.61 -9.03 14.89
C LYS A 196 1.32 -9.55 14.31
N LYS A 197 1.02 -9.25 13.04
CA LYS A 197 -0.25 -9.56 12.39
C LYS A 197 -0.11 -10.44 11.16
N ASN A 198 1.13 -10.84 10.83
CA ASN A 198 1.46 -11.60 9.62
C ASN A 198 0.86 -10.99 8.34
N LYS A 199 0.88 -9.63 8.24
CA LYS A 199 0.33 -8.92 7.09
C LYS A 199 1.37 -8.81 6.00
N THR A 200 0.95 -9.02 4.76
CA THR A 200 1.80 -8.77 3.59
C THR A 200 1.79 -7.28 3.28
N ILE A 201 2.95 -6.73 2.99
CA ILE A 201 3.11 -5.30 2.74
C ILE A 201 3.91 -5.08 1.46
N ILE A 202 3.37 -4.26 0.56
CA ILE A 202 4.06 -3.82 -0.66
C ILE A 202 4.26 -2.31 -0.56
N LEU A 203 5.51 -1.87 -0.68
CA LEU A 203 5.91 -0.48 -0.53
C LEU A 203 6.52 0.03 -1.84
N ASN A 204 6.03 1.13 -2.37
CA ASN A 204 6.76 1.89 -3.38
C ASN A 204 7.73 2.84 -2.67
N LEU A 205 9.02 2.66 -2.86
CA LEU A 205 10.06 3.46 -2.20
C LEU A 205 11.07 4.01 -3.20
N HIS A 206 11.50 5.27 -2.99
CA HIS A 206 12.61 5.86 -3.72
C HIS A 206 13.96 5.64 -3.02
N ASN A 207 13.96 5.52 -1.70
CA ASN A 207 15.18 5.33 -0.92
C ASN A 207 15.53 3.84 -0.85
N VAL A 208 16.61 3.47 -1.54
CA VAL A 208 17.08 2.07 -1.65
C VAL A 208 17.60 1.54 -0.34
N GLU A 209 18.28 2.35 0.48
CA GLU A 209 18.81 1.93 1.79
C GLU A 209 17.68 1.57 2.75
N ILE A 210 16.60 2.36 2.74
CA ILE A 210 15.39 2.04 3.51
C ILE A 210 14.75 0.75 2.97
N ALA A 211 14.66 0.59 1.66
CA ALA A 211 14.14 -0.63 1.04
C ALA A 211 14.95 -1.88 1.45
N LYS A 212 16.28 -1.81 1.41
CA LYS A 212 17.18 -2.90 1.85
C LYS A 212 17.00 -3.24 3.33
N LYS A 213 16.89 -2.22 4.17
CA LYS A 213 16.79 -2.39 5.63
C LYS A 213 15.47 -3.01 6.09
N PHE A 214 14.36 -2.66 5.44
CA PHE A 214 13.02 -2.98 5.95
C PHE A 214 12.29 -4.07 5.17
N SER A 215 12.72 -4.45 3.97
CA SER A 215 12.04 -5.42 3.12
C SER A 215 12.70 -6.78 3.11
N ASP A 216 11.92 -7.82 2.89
CA ASP A 216 12.41 -9.17 2.68
C ASP A 216 12.94 -9.36 1.24
N LYS A 217 12.24 -8.74 0.27
CA LYS A 217 12.63 -8.75 -1.15
C LYS A 217 12.46 -7.36 -1.77
N ILE A 218 13.21 -7.13 -2.84
CA ILE A 218 13.14 -5.90 -3.65
C ILE A 218 12.82 -6.26 -5.09
N LEU A 219 11.79 -5.62 -5.64
CA LEU A 219 11.43 -5.64 -7.05
C LEU A 219 11.85 -4.32 -7.67
N ALA A 220 12.80 -4.36 -8.58
CA ALA A 220 13.24 -3.20 -9.33
C ALA A 220 12.54 -3.12 -10.68
N LEU A 221 11.91 -1.97 -10.97
CA LEU A 221 11.31 -1.66 -12.26
C LEU A 221 12.19 -0.68 -13.03
N LYS A 222 12.42 -0.96 -14.33
CA LYS A 222 13.07 -0.07 -15.27
C LYS A 222 12.32 -0.10 -16.60
N ASN A 223 11.95 1.06 -17.13
CA ASN A 223 11.25 1.19 -18.41
C ASN A 223 10.00 0.30 -18.58
N GLY A 224 9.27 0.08 -17.47
CA GLY A 224 8.06 -0.75 -17.44
C GLY A 224 8.30 -2.25 -17.36
N GLU A 225 9.54 -2.70 -17.15
CA GLU A 225 9.93 -4.10 -17.04
C GLU A 225 10.55 -4.41 -15.67
N ILE A 226 10.51 -5.68 -15.23
CA ILE A 226 11.23 -6.11 -14.03
C ILE A 226 12.71 -6.23 -14.40
N PHE A 227 13.53 -5.36 -13.80
CA PHE A 227 14.97 -5.44 -13.94
C PHE A 227 15.55 -6.55 -13.05
N PHE A 228 15.09 -6.65 -11.78
CA PHE A 228 15.36 -7.79 -10.90
C PHE A 228 14.23 -7.94 -9.87
N TYR A 229 14.09 -9.15 -9.32
CA TYR A 229 13.29 -9.48 -8.16
C TYR A 229 14.03 -10.48 -7.29
N LYS A 230 14.62 -10.03 -6.18
CA LYS A 230 15.49 -10.85 -5.33
C LYS A 230 15.40 -10.43 -3.86
N LYS A 231 15.99 -11.23 -2.97
CA LYS A 231 16.07 -10.89 -1.55
C LYS A 231 16.81 -9.57 -1.35
N SER A 232 16.38 -8.78 -0.36
CA SER A 232 17.00 -7.48 -0.05
C SER A 232 18.49 -7.60 0.29
N THR A 233 18.90 -8.72 0.91
CA THR A 233 20.29 -9.04 1.26
C THR A 233 21.16 -9.38 0.05
N GLU A 234 20.58 -9.74 -1.10
CA GLU A 234 21.28 -10.09 -2.33
C GLU A 234 21.44 -8.90 -3.28
N VAL A 235 20.82 -7.76 -2.96
CA VAL A 235 20.90 -6.54 -3.78
C VAL A 235 22.22 -5.82 -3.50
N ASN A 236 23.06 -5.70 -4.52
CA ASN A 236 24.36 -5.03 -4.45
C ASN A 236 24.33 -3.63 -5.11
N GLU A 237 25.42 -2.87 -4.98
CA GLU A 237 25.52 -1.51 -5.52
C GLU A 237 25.47 -1.47 -7.05
N ASP A 238 25.99 -2.51 -7.73
CA ASP A 238 25.97 -2.61 -9.18
C ASP A 238 24.54 -2.80 -9.71
N ASP A 239 23.72 -3.60 -9.02
CA ASP A 239 22.29 -3.74 -9.31
C ASP A 239 21.59 -2.37 -9.25
N ILE A 240 21.84 -1.62 -8.17
CA ILE A 240 21.24 -0.30 -7.95
C ILE A 240 21.69 0.69 -9.02
N ARG A 241 23.00 0.73 -9.28
CA ARG A 241 23.57 1.58 -10.33
C ARG A 241 22.88 1.34 -11.68
N LYS A 242 22.71 0.08 -12.09
CA LYS A 242 22.08 -0.27 -13.37
C LYS A 242 20.59 0.10 -13.44
N VAL A 243 19.88 0.07 -12.31
CA VAL A 243 18.46 0.52 -12.24
C VAL A 243 18.35 2.02 -12.49
N TYR A 244 19.27 2.84 -11.90
CA TYR A 244 19.20 4.30 -11.92
C TYR A 244 20.17 4.95 -12.93
N GLN A 245 20.94 4.19 -13.69
CA GLN A 245 21.68 4.74 -14.84
C GLN A 245 20.73 4.91 -16.02
N THR A 246 20.51 6.15 -16.42
CA THR A 246 19.93 6.51 -17.72
C THR A 246 20.81 5.97 -18.84
N SER A 247 20.19 5.24 -19.76
CA SER A 247 20.83 4.78 -21.02
C SER A 247 21.08 5.96 -21.92
#